data_6a0356d0217831445df467beccee916f
#
_entry.id   6a0356d0217831445df467beccee916f
#
_cell.length_a   1.000
_cell.length_b   1.000
_cell.length_c   1.000
_cell.angle_alpha   90.00
_cell.angle_beta   90.00
_cell.angle_gamma   90.00
#
_symmetry.space_group_name_H-M   'P 1'
#
loop_
_entity.id
_entity.type
_entity.pdbx_description
1 polymer ?
#
loop_
_entity_poly.entity_id
_entity_poly.type
_entity_poly.pdbx_seq_one_letter_code
_entity_poly.pdbx_strand_id
1 'polypeptide(L)'
;MKKNIIILGLISLLAVSCGDDFLTTHPGDSVSTDLALSTEQDIDNAVNGLYDLMSSYGYYGGTMFFYGDMKGDDMQSSYNSGRTCNRCYLYDHRSTSLNAGYLWGRPFYIIRNAWNVINAIDDGKVQGSEQRLKELKGEAMTIMALCQFDLTRCFGYPYTKDKGAGWGAPIVDHAITLDENPPRSTVAKDYEFIISTLEEAIPLMSTSKNNSRMNAYAARALLSRIYLYHDDNEKAFQMASNLIEEVEGNGMYRLYTRDEYVPAWDLKNTFGTESLFEIANSTDDNGGRSSLAYLMHWNGYREIFATQKFVDELLSDPEDIRCLLLEKNVYNKNDAWWLKKWPGTDATTPSFENNYVIFRLSEVYLNAAEAGVKIGGASAVKGLNYLNAIVQRANPAKEVTAAEYTLDRVLEERSKELIGEGHRFFDMLRNGKTIVRKGGYHLPGIVEEIDWDYYKCVLPIPTDQFTFSPDMEQNPGYTKN
;
A
#
# COMPACT_ATOMS: atom_id res chain seq x y z
N MET A 1 16.52 52.51 63.76
CA MET A 1 15.60 52.72 62.59
C MET A 1 16.26 52.56 61.22
N LYS A 2 17.52 52.90 60.99
CA LYS A 2 18.17 52.78 59.66
C LYS A 2 18.49 51.34 59.22
N LYS A 3 18.69 50.36 60.10
CA LYS A 3 18.98 48.95 59.77
C LYS A 3 17.75 48.16 59.31
N ASN A 4 16.52 48.52 59.75
CA ASN A 4 15.31 47.80 59.39
C ASN A 4 14.76 48.26 58.04
N ILE A 5 15.14 49.44 57.55
CA ILE A 5 14.75 49.92 56.21
C ILE A 5 15.58 49.24 55.11
N ILE A 6 16.85 48.90 55.40
CA ILE A 6 17.70 48.18 54.43
C ILE A 6 17.26 46.71 54.25
N ILE A 7 16.79 46.07 55.30
CA ILE A 7 16.27 44.68 55.22
C ILE A 7 14.93 44.64 54.50
N LEU A 8 14.05 45.63 54.63
CA LEU A 8 12.80 45.69 53.90
C LEU A 8 13.03 46.00 52.40
N GLY A 9 14.07 46.76 52.07
CA GLY A 9 14.44 47.06 50.67
C GLY A 9 15.08 45.85 49.95
N LEU A 10 15.78 44.98 50.67
CA LEU A 10 16.33 43.72 50.08
C LEU A 10 15.28 42.63 49.85
N ILE A 11 14.22 42.60 50.65
CA ILE A 11 13.13 41.61 50.52
C ILE A 11 12.18 42.00 49.35
N SER A 12 12.05 43.28 49.03
CA SER A 12 11.21 43.74 47.87
C SER A 12 11.91 43.55 46.52
N LEU A 13 13.23 43.32 46.46
CA LEU A 13 13.95 43.06 45.22
C LEU A 13 13.96 41.55 44.82
N LEU A 14 13.51 40.67 45.70
CA LEU A 14 13.40 39.20 45.43
C LEU A 14 12.01 38.78 44.91
N ALA A 15 11.06 39.71 44.82
CA ALA A 15 9.67 39.42 44.40
C ALA A 15 9.34 39.78 42.92
N VAL A 16 10.32 40.11 42.09
CA VAL A 16 10.09 40.47 40.68
C VAL A 16 10.92 39.59 39.76
N SER A 17 11.03 38.32 40.05
CA SER A 17 11.68 37.37 39.16
C SER A 17 10.97 36.03 39.18
N CYS A 18 9.80 35.98 38.62
CA CYS A 18 9.23 34.77 38.04
C CYS A 18 8.29 35.23 36.93
N GLY A 19 8.86 35.52 35.81
CA GLY A 19 8.09 35.49 34.57
C GLY A 19 7.78 34.02 34.25
N ASP A 20 6.59 33.72 33.80
CA ASP A 20 6.11 32.39 33.36
C ASP A 20 7.03 31.74 32.31
N ASP A 21 7.89 32.50 31.65
CA ASP A 21 8.88 32.02 30.67
C ASP A 21 10.00 31.15 31.24
N PHE A 22 10.28 31.20 32.57
CA PHE A 22 11.31 30.36 33.16
C PHE A 22 10.88 28.93 33.45
N LEU A 23 9.57 28.68 33.47
CA LEU A 23 9.00 27.34 33.69
C LEU A 23 8.64 26.61 32.39
N THR A 24 8.66 27.29 31.25
CA THR A 24 8.54 26.68 29.91
C THR A 24 9.92 26.36 29.34
N THR A 25 10.60 25.36 29.93
CA THR A 25 11.76 24.75 29.25
C THR A 25 11.28 23.95 28.05
N HIS A 26 11.34 24.54 26.88
CA HIS A 26 11.33 23.72 25.67
C HIS A 26 12.58 22.84 25.65
N PRO A 27 12.47 21.52 25.39
CA PRO A 27 13.64 20.67 25.22
C PRO A 27 14.55 21.31 24.15
N GLY A 28 15.83 21.53 24.47
CA GLY A 28 16.76 22.24 23.56
C GLY A 28 17.01 21.53 22.22
N ASP A 29 16.57 20.28 22.11
CA ASP A 29 16.77 19.40 20.94
C ASP A 29 15.46 19.05 20.22
N SER A 30 14.31 19.63 20.60
CA SER A 30 13.03 19.44 19.88
C SER A 30 12.31 20.77 19.66
N VAL A 31 11.95 21.01 18.41
CA VAL A 31 11.06 22.12 18.05
C VAL A 31 9.63 21.68 18.37
N SER A 32 8.83 22.55 19.00
CA SER A 32 7.39 22.25 19.19
C SER A 32 6.73 22.05 17.84
N THR A 33 5.72 21.18 17.78
CA THR A 33 4.97 20.89 16.52
C THR A 33 4.46 22.18 15.88
N ASP A 34 3.97 23.13 16.65
CA ASP A 34 3.47 24.42 16.20
C ASP A 34 4.54 25.28 15.49
N LEU A 35 5.79 25.20 15.91
CA LEU A 35 6.90 25.90 15.26
C LEU A 35 7.45 25.11 14.07
N ALA A 36 7.37 23.79 14.12
CA ALA A 36 7.84 22.89 13.06
C ALA A 36 6.94 22.87 11.82
N LEU A 37 5.67 23.29 11.93
CA LEU A 37 4.66 23.26 10.86
C LEU A 37 4.05 24.66 10.66
N SER A 38 4.88 25.69 10.51
CA SER A 38 4.45 27.08 10.48
C SER A 38 4.36 27.69 9.06
N THR A 39 5.00 27.06 8.08
CA THR A 39 5.02 27.51 6.69
C THR A 39 4.60 26.42 5.71
N GLU A 40 4.18 26.80 4.49
CA GLU A 40 3.91 25.88 3.38
C GLU A 40 5.07 24.91 3.14
N GLN A 41 6.31 25.39 3.21
CA GLN A 41 7.49 24.55 3.02
C GLN A 41 7.65 23.51 4.14
N ASP A 42 7.33 23.87 5.39
CA ASP A 42 7.35 22.93 6.51
C ASP A 42 6.31 21.82 6.31
N ILE A 43 5.11 22.20 5.89
CA ILE A 43 4.03 21.24 5.57
C ILE A 43 4.44 20.34 4.39
N ASP A 44 5.02 20.90 3.33
CA ASP A 44 5.50 20.12 2.18
C ASP A 44 6.58 19.12 2.59
N ASN A 45 7.52 19.54 3.44
CA ASN A 45 8.54 18.65 4.01
C ASN A 45 7.92 17.57 4.90
N ALA A 46 6.91 17.88 5.69
CA ALA A 46 6.21 16.90 6.52
C ALA A 46 5.47 15.87 5.67
N VAL A 47 4.81 16.28 4.58
CA VAL A 47 4.18 15.34 3.62
C VAL A 47 5.23 14.48 2.91
N ASN A 48 6.39 15.05 2.53
CA ASN A 48 7.52 14.24 2.01
C ASN A 48 7.97 13.20 3.03
N GLY A 49 7.98 13.52 4.31
CA GLY A 49 8.25 12.58 5.39
C GLY A 49 7.22 11.44 5.47
N LEU A 50 5.95 11.66 5.08
CA LEU A 50 4.97 10.57 5.00
C LEU A 50 5.33 9.58 3.88
N TYR A 51 5.78 10.06 2.71
CA TYR A 51 6.25 9.19 1.61
C TYR A 51 7.51 8.42 1.99
N ASP A 52 8.46 9.05 2.69
CA ASP A 52 9.64 8.37 3.23
C ASP A 52 9.24 7.24 4.19
N LEU A 53 8.34 7.49 5.11
CA LEU A 53 7.83 6.45 6.01
C LEU A 53 7.14 5.30 5.25
N MET A 54 6.46 5.57 4.13
CA MET A 54 5.87 4.55 3.26
C MET A 54 6.95 3.69 2.57
N SER A 55 8.11 4.27 2.22
CA SER A 55 9.21 3.57 1.55
C SER A 55 9.90 2.53 2.42
N SER A 56 9.65 2.52 3.73
CA SER A 56 10.31 1.59 4.66
C SER A 56 10.05 0.13 4.31
N TYR A 57 11.04 -0.74 4.53
CA TYR A 57 10.92 -2.20 4.36
C TYR A 57 9.70 -2.80 5.10
N GLY A 58 9.37 -2.24 6.26
CA GLY A 58 8.22 -2.67 7.06
C GLY A 58 6.85 -2.36 6.43
N TYR A 59 6.84 -1.62 5.31
CA TYR A 59 5.60 -1.26 4.62
C TYR A 59 5.75 -1.44 3.10
N TYR A 60 5.59 -0.39 2.29
CA TYR A 60 5.68 -0.49 0.82
C TYR A 60 7.10 -0.70 0.28
N GLY A 61 8.14 -0.49 1.08
CA GLY A 61 9.51 -0.88 0.71
C GLY A 61 9.74 -2.40 0.63
N GLY A 62 8.75 -3.22 0.99
CA GLY A 62 8.86 -4.68 0.89
C GLY A 62 7.69 -5.45 1.47
N THR A 63 7.39 -5.29 2.76
CA THR A 63 6.49 -6.21 3.50
C THR A 63 5.08 -6.25 2.90
N MET A 64 4.54 -5.13 2.42
CA MET A 64 3.20 -5.09 1.83
C MET A 64 3.11 -5.88 0.52
N PHE A 65 4.13 -5.78 -0.35
CA PHE A 65 4.23 -6.59 -1.57
C PHE A 65 4.32 -8.08 -1.23
N PHE A 66 5.20 -8.44 -0.29
CA PHE A 66 5.34 -9.85 0.11
C PHE A 66 4.07 -10.40 0.72
N TYR A 67 3.35 -9.60 1.50
CA TYR A 67 2.08 -10.05 2.07
C TYR A 67 1.05 -10.35 0.98
N GLY A 68 0.96 -9.50 -0.03
CA GLY A 68 0.00 -9.66 -1.12
C GLY A 68 0.35 -10.75 -2.14
N ASP A 69 1.64 -10.98 -2.43
CA ASP A 69 2.06 -11.95 -3.44
C ASP A 69 2.42 -13.32 -2.84
N MET A 70 3.23 -13.33 -1.78
CA MET A 70 3.76 -14.58 -1.22
C MET A 70 2.71 -15.44 -0.51
N LYS A 71 1.58 -14.84 -0.14
CA LYS A 71 0.42 -15.56 0.39
C LYS A 71 -0.49 -16.10 -0.71
N GLY A 72 -0.29 -15.68 -1.95
CA GLY A 72 -1.00 -16.18 -3.12
C GLY A 72 -0.46 -17.50 -3.66
N ASP A 73 -0.83 -17.81 -4.91
CA ASP A 73 -0.44 -19.03 -5.64
C ASP A 73 0.46 -18.76 -6.85
N ASP A 74 0.79 -17.48 -7.14
CA ASP A 74 1.62 -17.09 -8.28
C ASP A 74 3.12 -17.04 -7.95
N MET A 75 3.47 -16.74 -6.69
CA MET A 75 4.86 -16.60 -6.26
C MET A 75 5.19 -17.52 -5.08
N GLN A 76 6.47 -17.85 -4.93
CA GLN A 76 6.97 -18.76 -3.91
C GLN A 76 8.32 -18.32 -3.37
N SER A 77 8.68 -18.80 -2.17
CA SER A 77 10.00 -18.61 -1.59
C SER A 77 10.96 -19.72 -2.02
N SER A 78 12.21 -19.36 -2.24
CA SER A 78 13.25 -20.29 -2.66
C SER A 78 13.72 -21.24 -1.55
N TYR A 79 13.67 -20.82 -0.30
CA TYR A 79 14.10 -21.58 0.88
C TYR A 79 13.56 -20.94 2.17
N ASN A 80 13.66 -21.67 3.26
CA ASN A 80 13.25 -21.13 4.56
C ASN A 80 14.33 -20.20 5.14
N SER A 81 14.27 -18.93 4.78
CA SER A 81 15.20 -17.89 5.25
C SER A 81 14.85 -17.30 6.62
N GLY A 82 13.61 -17.52 7.08
CA GLY A 82 13.06 -16.85 8.26
C GLY A 82 12.78 -15.36 8.07
N ARG A 83 12.97 -14.79 6.87
CA ARG A 83 12.67 -13.38 6.55
C ARG A 83 11.18 -13.16 6.34
N THR A 84 10.77 -11.91 6.27
CA THR A 84 9.36 -11.50 6.14
C THR A 84 8.67 -12.14 4.93
N CYS A 85 9.30 -12.15 3.76
CA CYS A 85 8.75 -12.79 2.56
C CYS A 85 8.52 -14.29 2.76
N ASN A 86 9.48 -14.99 3.34
CA ASN A 86 9.36 -16.42 3.64
C ASN A 86 8.29 -16.70 4.70
N ARG A 87 8.17 -15.86 5.74
CA ARG A 87 7.12 -15.99 6.76
C ARG A 87 5.74 -15.77 6.17
N CYS A 88 5.57 -14.80 5.25
CA CYS A 88 4.32 -14.62 4.52
C CYS A 88 3.98 -15.88 3.71
N TYR A 89 4.95 -16.40 2.97
CA TYR A 89 4.78 -17.62 2.17
C TYR A 89 4.38 -18.84 3.00
N LEU A 90 4.99 -19.03 4.17
CA LEU A 90 4.71 -20.15 5.08
C LEU A 90 3.49 -19.91 5.97
N TYR A 91 2.85 -18.75 5.91
CA TYR A 91 1.81 -18.35 6.87
C TYR A 91 2.29 -18.47 8.34
N ASP A 92 3.60 -18.23 8.57
CA ASP A 92 4.17 -18.21 9.93
C ASP A 92 3.88 -16.85 10.59
N HIS A 93 2.60 -16.67 10.94
CA HIS A 93 2.10 -15.46 11.58
C HIS A 93 1.88 -15.72 13.08
N ARG A 94 2.52 -14.90 13.91
CA ARG A 94 2.39 -14.90 15.38
C ARG A 94 2.27 -13.45 15.83
N SER A 95 1.66 -13.23 17.00
CA SER A 95 1.55 -11.88 17.61
C SER A 95 2.89 -11.19 17.85
N THR A 96 3.98 -11.98 17.95
CA THR A 96 5.37 -11.50 18.07
C THR A 96 6.13 -11.45 16.74
N SER A 97 5.49 -11.77 15.60
CA SER A 97 6.18 -11.80 14.31
C SER A 97 6.40 -10.40 13.73
N LEU A 98 7.56 -10.21 13.07
CA LEU A 98 7.94 -8.92 12.49
C LEU A 98 6.92 -8.40 11.47
N ASN A 99 6.34 -9.28 10.63
CA ASN A 99 5.37 -8.85 9.63
C ASN A 99 4.07 -8.30 10.27
N ALA A 100 3.57 -8.91 11.35
CA ALA A 100 2.44 -8.36 12.09
C ALA A 100 2.80 -7.00 12.72
N GLY A 101 3.95 -6.90 13.39
CA GLY A 101 4.43 -5.65 14.00
C GLY A 101 4.66 -4.54 12.97
N TYR A 102 5.24 -4.86 11.82
CA TYR A 102 5.50 -3.88 10.77
C TYR A 102 4.21 -3.34 10.13
N LEU A 103 3.30 -4.23 9.70
CA LEU A 103 2.06 -3.85 9.04
C LEU A 103 1.02 -3.24 10.01
N TRP A 104 1.24 -3.35 11.32
CA TRP A 104 0.48 -2.62 12.33
C TRP A 104 1.11 -1.27 12.64
N GLY A 105 2.35 -1.28 13.12
CA GLY A 105 2.99 -0.10 13.69
C GLY A 105 3.31 0.99 12.67
N ARG A 106 3.74 0.62 11.45
CA ARG A 106 4.12 1.61 10.44
C ARG A 106 2.93 2.41 9.92
N PRO A 107 1.79 1.81 9.52
CA PRO A 107 0.62 2.57 9.11
C PRO A 107 0.09 3.50 10.20
N PHE A 108 -0.01 3.04 11.46
CA PHE A 108 -0.45 3.91 12.56
C PHE A 108 0.50 5.08 12.81
N TYR A 109 1.81 4.85 12.67
CA TYR A 109 2.78 5.94 12.79
C TYR A 109 2.62 6.99 11.68
N ILE A 110 2.32 6.55 10.44
CA ILE A 110 2.02 7.44 9.31
C ILE A 110 0.72 8.19 9.56
N ILE A 111 -0.36 7.52 9.98
CA ILE A 111 -1.66 8.13 10.31
C ILE A 111 -1.50 9.25 11.34
N ARG A 112 -0.74 9.00 12.41
CA ARG A 112 -0.47 10.03 13.43
C ARG A 112 0.25 11.24 12.85
N ASN A 113 1.25 11.04 11.99
CA ASN A 113 1.97 12.16 11.36
C ASN A 113 1.11 12.88 10.32
N ALA A 114 0.24 12.18 9.61
CA ALA A 114 -0.74 12.79 8.70
C ALA A 114 -1.70 13.71 9.46
N TRP A 115 -2.17 13.31 10.65
CA TRP A 115 -2.99 14.16 11.50
C TRP A 115 -2.26 15.42 11.97
N ASN A 116 -0.96 15.36 12.23
CA ASN A 116 -0.19 16.57 12.55
C ASN A 116 -0.23 17.59 11.39
N VAL A 117 -0.10 17.11 10.15
CA VAL A 117 -0.19 17.94 8.93
C VAL A 117 -1.60 18.52 8.78
N ILE A 118 -2.63 17.68 8.88
CA ILE A 118 -4.04 18.09 8.70
C ILE A 118 -4.42 19.14 9.73
N ASN A 119 -4.12 18.92 11.01
CA ASN A 119 -4.45 19.86 12.08
C ASN A 119 -3.70 21.17 11.96
N ALA A 120 -2.40 21.15 11.60
CA ALA A 120 -1.64 22.39 11.41
C ALA A 120 -2.28 23.29 10.34
N ILE A 121 -2.76 22.69 9.24
CA ILE A 121 -3.45 23.42 8.18
C ILE A 121 -4.81 23.91 8.65
N ASP A 122 -5.60 23.07 9.33
CA ASP A 122 -6.96 23.40 9.78
C ASP A 122 -7.00 24.45 10.89
N ASP A 123 -5.94 24.54 11.71
CA ASP A 123 -5.75 25.59 12.70
C ASP A 123 -5.58 27.00 12.04
N GLY A 124 -5.31 27.05 10.74
CA GLY A 124 -5.22 28.31 9.98
C GLY A 124 -4.01 29.18 10.32
N LYS A 125 -2.99 28.60 10.98
CA LYS A 125 -1.79 29.35 11.41
C LYS A 125 -0.63 29.22 10.42
N VAL A 126 -0.70 28.27 9.48
CA VAL A 126 0.35 28.01 8.48
C VAL A 126 0.39 29.13 7.44
N GLN A 127 1.57 29.70 7.23
CA GLN A 127 1.77 30.72 6.20
C GLN A 127 2.05 30.07 4.84
N GLY A 128 1.27 30.41 3.81
CA GLY A 128 1.45 29.87 2.47
C GLY A 128 0.26 30.11 1.54
N SER A 129 0.31 29.51 0.37
CA SER A 129 -0.79 29.51 -0.59
C SER A 129 -1.94 28.65 -0.09
N GLU A 130 -3.13 29.20 0.04
CA GLU A 130 -4.32 28.44 0.45
C GLU A 130 -4.56 27.22 -0.46
N GLN A 131 -4.36 27.38 -1.78
CA GLN A 131 -4.51 26.29 -2.74
C GLN A 131 -3.49 25.18 -2.49
N ARG A 132 -2.20 25.53 -2.27
CA ARG A 132 -1.16 24.52 -2.03
C ARG A 132 -1.37 23.80 -0.70
N LEU A 133 -1.77 24.51 0.34
CA LEU A 133 -2.09 23.92 1.64
C LEU A 133 -3.27 22.95 1.54
N LYS A 134 -4.32 23.27 0.76
CA LYS A 134 -5.42 22.34 0.47
C LYS A 134 -4.92 21.08 -0.24
N GLU A 135 -4.05 21.21 -1.24
CA GLU A 135 -3.45 20.09 -1.95
C GLU A 135 -2.65 19.19 -1.00
N LEU A 136 -1.80 19.77 -0.16
CA LEU A 136 -1.00 19.05 0.83
C LEU A 136 -1.87 18.32 1.87
N LYS A 137 -2.97 18.97 2.30
CA LYS A 137 -3.97 18.33 3.16
C LYS A 137 -4.61 17.11 2.46
N GLY A 138 -5.03 17.26 1.21
CA GLY A 138 -5.58 16.17 0.42
C GLY A 138 -4.60 15.01 0.24
N GLU A 139 -3.30 15.29 0.03
CA GLU A 139 -2.25 14.27 -0.01
C GLU A 139 -2.14 13.51 1.32
N ALA A 140 -2.07 14.24 2.45
CA ALA A 140 -1.98 13.64 3.79
C ALA A 140 -3.21 12.76 4.11
N MET A 141 -4.42 13.24 3.79
CA MET A 141 -5.66 12.48 3.94
C MET A 141 -5.68 11.22 3.09
N THR A 142 -5.19 11.29 1.85
CA THR A 142 -5.12 10.13 0.94
C THR A 142 -4.14 9.07 1.44
N ILE A 143 -2.97 9.48 1.95
CA ILE A 143 -1.99 8.58 2.57
C ILE A 143 -2.57 7.93 3.83
N MET A 144 -3.27 8.70 4.66
CA MET A 144 -3.95 8.19 5.85
C MET A 144 -5.02 7.14 5.49
N ALA A 145 -5.85 7.41 4.49
CA ALA A 145 -6.86 6.48 4.01
C ALA A 145 -6.24 5.18 3.46
N LEU A 146 -5.12 5.26 2.73
CA LEU A 146 -4.37 4.08 2.28
C LEU A 146 -3.85 3.26 3.46
N CYS A 147 -3.29 3.91 4.47
CA CYS A 147 -2.80 3.24 5.68
C CYS A 147 -3.93 2.52 6.43
N GLN A 148 -5.09 3.17 6.60
CA GLN A 148 -6.25 2.55 7.25
C GLN A 148 -6.78 1.38 6.41
N PHE A 149 -6.82 1.50 5.07
CA PHE A 149 -7.20 0.40 4.18
C PHE A 149 -6.26 -0.80 4.31
N ASP A 150 -4.95 -0.58 4.40
CA ASP A 150 -3.97 -1.65 4.56
C ASP A 150 -4.08 -2.33 5.93
N LEU A 151 -4.32 -1.57 7.00
CA LEU A 151 -4.64 -2.12 8.32
C LEU A 151 -5.89 -3.00 8.25
N THR A 152 -6.96 -2.50 7.63
CA THR A 152 -8.23 -3.22 7.51
C THR A 152 -8.05 -4.54 6.76
N ARG A 153 -7.41 -4.54 5.58
CA ARG A 153 -7.23 -5.77 4.77
C ARG A 153 -6.18 -6.73 5.29
N CYS A 154 -5.27 -6.30 6.17
CA CYS A 154 -4.28 -7.19 6.78
C CYS A 154 -4.76 -7.80 8.11
N PHE A 155 -5.57 -7.09 8.88
CA PHE A 155 -6.01 -7.49 10.22
C PHE A 155 -7.51 -7.80 10.33
N GLY A 156 -8.30 -7.48 9.31
CA GLY A 156 -9.71 -7.86 9.16
C GLY A 156 -9.92 -8.85 8.03
N TYR A 157 -10.94 -9.68 8.14
CA TYR A 157 -11.37 -10.54 7.03
C TYR A 157 -11.95 -9.69 5.88
N PRO A 158 -11.92 -10.21 4.63
CA PRO A 158 -12.54 -9.50 3.52
C PRO A 158 -13.99 -9.12 3.81
N TYR A 159 -14.38 -7.92 3.40
CA TYR A 159 -15.74 -7.41 3.58
C TYR A 159 -16.81 -8.39 3.05
N THR A 160 -16.52 -9.04 1.95
CA THR A 160 -17.41 -9.99 1.27
C THR A 160 -17.72 -11.24 2.11
N LYS A 161 -16.90 -11.59 3.10
CA LYS A 161 -17.10 -12.77 3.95
C LYS A 161 -18.37 -12.66 4.80
N ASP A 162 -18.59 -11.51 5.43
CA ASP A 162 -19.65 -11.31 6.42
C ASP A 162 -20.27 -9.89 6.34
N LYS A 163 -20.08 -9.20 5.20
CA LYS A 163 -20.49 -7.81 4.99
C LYS A 163 -19.82 -6.84 5.95
N GLY A 164 -18.60 -7.16 6.34
CA GLY A 164 -17.79 -6.34 7.21
C GLY A 164 -18.20 -6.33 8.67
N ALA A 165 -18.97 -7.31 9.13
CA ALA A 165 -19.40 -7.41 10.53
C ALA A 165 -18.25 -7.79 11.49
N GLY A 166 -17.21 -8.46 10.99
CA GLY A 166 -16.03 -8.85 11.76
C GLY A 166 -15.16 -7.67 12.18
N TRP A 167 -14.17 -7.97 13.03
CA TRP A 167 -13.22 -6.97 13.51
C TRP A 167 -12.32 -6.44 12.39
N GLY A 168 -12.29 -5.12 12.25
CA GLY A 168 -11.35 -4.34 11.46
C GLY A 168 -10.15 -3.86 12.29
N ALA A 169 -9.67 -2.66 12.02
CA ALA A 169 -8.60 -1.99 12.76
C ALA A 169 -9.16 -0.86 13.64
N PRO A 170 -8.44 -0.36 14.63
CA PRO A 170 -8.77 0.91 15.28
C PRO A 170 -8.85 2.05 14.26
N ILE A 171 -9.89 2.85 14.32
CA ILE A 171 -10.02 4.08 13.55
C ILE A 171 -9.41 5.23 14.36
N VAL A 172 -8.49 5.96 13.74
CA VAL A 172 -7.91 7.20 14.29
C VAL A 172 -8.45 8.35 13.44
N ASP A 173 -9.52 8.98 13.90
CA ASP A 173 -10.26 10.03 13.20
C ASP A 173 -9.89 11.45 13.64
N HIS A 174 -8.90 11.58 14.52
CA HIS A 174 -8.31 12.84 15.00
C HIS A 174 -6.88 12.61 15.50
N ALA A 175 -6.15 13.68 15.79
CA ALA A 175 -4.84 13.57 16.43
C ALA A 175 -5.01 13.09 17.87
N ILE A 176 -4.67 11.82 18.11
CA ILE A 176 -4.78 11.19 19.41
C ILE A 176 -3.67 11.64 20.38
N THR A 177 -4.00 11.74 21.65
CA THR A 177 -3.06 11.95 22.75
C THR A 177 -2.40 10.62 23.17
N LEU A 178 -1.38 10.69 24.02
CA LEU A 178 -0.65 9.50 24.49
C LEU A 178 -1.52 8.54 25.32
N ASP A 179 -2.59 9.04 25.93
CA ASP A 179 -3.50 8.27 26.79
C ASP A 179 -4.68 7.67 26.02
N GLU A 180 -4.84 8.02 24.76
CA GLU A 180 -5.92 7.52 23.92
C GLU A 180 -5.55 6.21 23.23
N ASN A 181 -6.38 5.21 23.40
CA ASN A 181 -6.23 3.90 22.79
C ASN A 181 -7.56 3.47 22.14
N PRO A 182 -7.83 3.88 20.90
CA PRO A 182 -9.09 3.54 20.23
C PRO A 182 -9.25 2.02 20.12
N PRO A 183 -10.46 1.49 20.41
CA PRO A 183 -10.74 0.07 20.24
C PRO A 183 -10.79 -0.28 18.75
N ARG A 184 -10.72 -1.57 18.45
CA ARG A 184 -10.98 -2.06 17.09
C ARG A 184 -12.41 -1.71 16.69
N SER A 185 -12.57 -1.30 15.45
CA SER A 185 -13.86 -1.12 14.81
C SER A 185 -14.30 -2.39 14.06
N THR A 186 -15.42 -2.35 13.37
CA THR A 186 -15.76 -3.37 12.38
C THR A 186 -15.16 -3.03 11.03
N VAL A 187 -14.91 -4.03 10.18
CA VAL A 187 -14.45 -3.84 8.81
C VAL A 187 -15.39 -2.89 8.03
N ALA A 188 -16.71 -2.97 8.25
CA ALA A 188 -17.66 -2.06 7.62
C ALA A 188 -17.41 -0.59 7.99
N LYS A 189 -17.19 -0.30 9.28
CA LYS A 189 -16.88 1.06 9.74
C LYS A 189 -15.53 1.55 9.23
N ASP A 190 -14.54 0.66 9.13
CA ASP A 190 -13.26 1.02 8.51
C ASP A 190 -13.47 1.50 7.08
N TYR A 191 -14.26 0.77 6.27
CA TYR A 191 -14.57 1.18 4.90
C TYR A 191 -15.37 2.49 4.83
N GLU A 192 -16.34 2.71 5.70
CA GLU A 192 -17.06 3.98 5.80
C GLU A 192 -16.09 5.14 6.03
N PHE A 193 -15.17 5.00 6.99
CA PHE A 193 -14.15 6.01 7.29
C PHE A 193 -13.20 6.24 6.11
N ILE A 194 -12.67 5.17 5.51
CA ILE A 194 -11.73 5.24 4.39
C ILE A 194 -12.37 5.93 3.18
N ILE A 195 -13.59 5.54 2.83
CA ILE A 195 -14.32 6.08 1.68
C ILE A 195 -14.62 7.58 1.90
N SER A 196 -15.19 7.95 3.05
CA SER A 196 -15.48 9.35 3.35
C SER A 196 -14.22 10.22 3.34
N THR A 197 -13.12 9.74 3.90
CA THR A 197 -11.83 10.44 3.90
C THR A 197 -11.33 10.72 2.47
N LEU A 198 -11.46 9.75 1.55
CA LEU A 198 -11.04 9.93 0.16
C LEU A 198 -12.00 10.83 -0.63
N GLU A 199 -13.31 10.70 -0.41
CA GLU A 199 -14.30 11.57 -1.04
C GLU A 199 -14.10 13.05 -0.64
N GLU A 200 -13.63 13.32 0.59
CA GLU A 200 -13.23 14.66 1.04
C GLU A 200 -11.86 15.09 0.51
N ALA A 201 -10.90 14.19 0.41
CA ALA A 201 -9.54 14.49 -0.03
C ALA A 201 -9.45 14.84 -1.53
N ILE A 202 -10.11 14.06 -2.39
CA ILE A 202 -10.00 14.16 -3.85
C ILE A 202 -10.26 15.57 -4.37
N PRO A 203 -11.30 16.31 -3.95
CA PRO A 203 -11.56 17.68 -4.41
C PRO A 203 -10.51 18.70 -4.00
N LEU A 204 -9.69 18.40 -2.98
CA LEU A 204 -8.63 19.27 -2.51
C LEU A 204 -7.35 19.13 -3.35
N MET A 205 -7.17 17.98 -4.02
CA MET A 205 -5.91 17.59 -4.63
C MET A 205 -5.72 18.18 -6.04
N SER A 206 -4.45 18.35 -6.41
CA SER A 206 -4.06 18.75 -7.77
C SER A 206 -4.40 17.67 -8.79
N THR A 207 -4.84 18.10 -9.99
CA THR A 207 -4.97 17.26 -11.19
C THR A 207 -3.74 17.33 -12.10
N SER A 208 -2.68 18.02 -11.69
CA SER A 208 -1.41 18.04 -12.42
C SER A 208 -0.72 16.68 -12.32
N LYS A 209 -0.08 16.25 -13.42
CA LYS A 209 0.69 14.99 -13.43
C LYS A 209 1.89 15.10 -12.51
N ASN A 210 1.93 14.25 -11.51
CA ASN A 210 3.09 14.04 -10.64
C ASN A 210 3.07 12.60 -10.13
N ASN A 211 3.94 11.77 -10.69
CA ASN A 211 3.91 10.33 -10.39
C ASN A 211 4.64 9.99 -9.08
N SER A 212 5.47 10.90 -8.53
CA SER A 212 6.15 10.68 -7.24
C SER A 212 5.36 11.18 -6.04
N ARG A 213 4.20 11.80 -6.27
CA ARG A 213 3.28 12.26 -5.22
C ARG A 213 1.85 11.89 -5.58
N MET A 214 1.01 11.71 -4.60
CA MET A 214 -0.40 11.46 -4.83
C MET A 214 -1.09 12.73 -5.33
N ASN A 215 -1.79 12.60 -6.44
CA ASN A 215 -2.68 13.62 -7.00
C ASN A 215 -4.12 13.08 -7.03
N ALA A 216 -5.08 13.87 -7.49
CA ALA A 216 -6.48 13.45 -7.57
C ALA A 216 -6.68 12.16 -8.37
N TYR A 217 -5.86 11.88 -9.38
CA TYR A 217 -5.96 10.65 -10.18
C TYR A 217 -5.47 9.43 -9.41
N ALA A 218 -4.37 9.54 -8.67
CA ALA A 218 -3.88 8.49 -7.78
C ALA A 218 -4.89 8.17 -6.66
N ALA A 219 -5.49 9.20 -6.06
CA ALA A 219 -6.53 9.04 -5.04
C ALA A 219 -7.79 8.35 -5.60
N ARG A 220 -8.21 8.69 -6.84
CA ARG A 220 -9.33 8.02 -7.52
C ARG A 220 -9.02 6.57 -7.90
N ALA A 221 -7.77 6.26 -8.28
CA ALA A 221 -7.34 4.89 -8.49
C ALA A 221 -7.44 4.08 -7.19
N LEU A 222 -6.97 4.63 -6.07
CA LEU A 222 -7.12 4.04 -4.75
C LEU A 222 -8.61 3.83 -4.39
N LEU A 223 -9.45 4.85 -4.61
CA LEU A 223 -10.88 4.75 -4.30
C LEU A 223 -11.59 3.69 -5.17
N SER A 224 -11.20 3.54 -6.44
CA SER A 224 -11.72 2.45 -7.30
C SER A 224 -11.37 1.06 -6.77
N ARG A 225 -10.14 0.87 -6.26
CA ARG A 225 -9.69 -0.35 -5.56
C ARG A 225 -10.51 -0.60 -4.30
N ILE A 226 -10.72 0.43 -3.49
CA ILE A 226 -11.45 0.34 -2.22
C ILE A 226 -12.92 -0.03 -2.45
N TYR A 227 -13.61 0.58 -3.41
CA TYR A 227 -14.98 0.20 -3.75
C TYR A 227 -15.07 -1.27 -4.20
N LEU A 228 -14.08 -1.75 -4.96
CA LEU A 228 -14.04 -3.15 -5.39
C LEU A 228 -13.88 -4.11 -4.18
N TYR A 229 -13.06 -3.73 -3.20
CA TYR A 229 -12.86 -4.50 -1.96
C TYR A 229 -14.07 -4.42 -1.02
N HIS A 230 -14.80 -3.30 -1.05
CA HIS A 230 -16.05 -3.09 -0.33
C HIS A 230 -17.25 -3.76 -1.01
N ASP A 231 -17.05 -4.41 -2.17
CA ASP A 231 -18.10 -5.04 -2.99
C ASP A 231 -19.15 -4.06 -3.56
N ASP A 232 -18.84 -2.75 -3.58
CA ASP A 232 -19.64 -1.72 -4.25
C ASP A 232 -19.20 -1.63 -5.72
N ASN A 233 -19.65 -2.63 -6.49
CA ASN A 233 -19.18 -2.81 -7.86
C ASN A 233 -19.65 -1.67 -8.79
N GLU A 234 -20.83 -1.08 -8.54
CA GLU A 234 -21.31 0.08 -9.31
C GLU A 234 -20.39 1.28 -9.15
N LYS A 235 -20.03 1.63 -7.91
CA LYS A 235 -19.11 2.74 -7.66
C LYS A 235 -17.69 2.43 -8.12
N ALA A 236 -17.22 1.20 -7.96
CA ALA A 236 -15.93 0.77 -8.48
C ALA A 236 -15.85 0.95 -9.99
N PHE A 237 -16.85 0.48 -10.72
CA PHE A 237 -16.94 0.61 -12.17
C PHE A 237 -16.98 2.07 -12.61
N GLN A 238 -17.85 2.87 -12.00
CA GLN A 238 -18.01 4.28 -12.35
C GLN A 238 -16.72 5.06 -12.08
N MET A 239 -16.09 4.87 -10.90
CA MET A 239 -14.86 5.56 -10.54
C MET A 239 -13.72 5.19 -11.50
N ALA A 240 -13.52 3.89 -11.78
CA ALA A 240 -12.48 3.43 -12.67
C ALA A 240 -12.71 3.90 -14.11
N SER A 241 -13.93 3.76 -14.64
CA SER A 241 -14.27 4.18 -16.00
C SER A 241 -14.08 5.69 -16.21
N ASN A 242 -14.59 6.50 -15.27
CA ASN A 242 -14.46 7.95 -15.36
C ASN A 242 -12.98 8.38 -15.27
N LEU A 243 -12.18 7.70 -14.44
CA LEU A 243 -10.75 7.97 -14.37
C LEU A 243 -10.04 7.67 -15.69
N ILE A 244 -10.27 6.49 -16.27
CA ILE A 244 -9.69 6.07 -17.55
C ILE A 244 -10.02 7.08 -18.65
N GLU A 245 -11.31 7.38 -18.83
CA GLU A 245 -11.78 8.30 -19.88
C GLU A 245 -11.19 9.70 -19.75
N GLU A 246 -11.08 10.20 -18.53
CA GLU A 246 -10.53 11.54 -18.28
C GLU A 246 -9.04 11.60 -18.58
N VAL A 247 -8.23 10.65 -18.03
CA VAL A 247 -6.78 10.73 -18.15
C VAL A 247 -6.27 10.41 -19.54
N GLU A 248 -6.98 9.56 -20.28
CA GLU A 248 -6.68 9.30 -21.69
C GLU A 248 -7.18 10.44 -22.59
N GLY A 249 -8.38 10.97 -22.30
CA GLY A 249 -8.96 12.08 -23.06
C GLY A 249 -8.14 13.36 -22.97
N ASN A 250 -7.49 13.63 -21.84
CA ASN A 250 -6.60 14.79 -21.66
C ASN A 250 -5.10 14.45 -21.98
N GLY A 251 -4.78 13.20 -22.31
CA GLY A 251 -3.43 12.75 -22.65
C GLY A 251 -2.42 12.71 -21.49
N MET A 252 -2.87 12.79 -20.24
CA MET A 252 -1.97 12.77 -19.09
C MET A 252 -1.41 11.39 -18.80
N TYR A 253 -2.26 10.36 -18.87
CA TYR A 253 -1.87 8.97 -18.65
C TYR A 253 -2.50 8.10 -19.72
N ARG A 254 -1.84 7.03 -20.05
CA ARG A 254 -2.30 5.98 -20.96
C ARG A 254 -1.62 4.66 -20.63
N LEU A 255 -2.17 3.57 -21.07
CA LEU A 255 -1.50 2.27 -21.03
C LEU A 255 -0.17 2.34 -21.81
N TYR A 256 0.84 1.63 -21.33
CA TYR A 256 2.01 1.34 -22.14
C TYR A 256 1.57 0.62 -23.42
N THR A 257 2.22 0.96 -24.53
CA THR A 257 2.11 0.12 -25.71
C THR A 257 2.83 -1.22 -25.47
N ARG A 258 2.61 -2.19 -26.34
CA ARG A 258 3.30 -3.48 -26.25
C ARG A 258 4.83 -3.33 -26.20
N ASP A 259 5.39 -2.46 -27.04
CA ASP A 259 6.84 -2.24 -27.12
C ASP A 259 7.40 -1.48 -25.92
N GLU A 260 6.58 -0.66 -25.25
CA GLU A 260 6.96 0.07 -24.04
C GLU A 260 6.87 -0.80 -22.77
N TYR A 261 6.06 -1.87 -22.77
CA TYR A 261 5.69 -2.57 -21.56
C TYR A 261 6.87 -3.22 -20.82
N VAL A 262 7.73 -3.94 -21.52
CA VAL A 262 8.90 -4.56 -20.89
C VAL A 262 9.95 -3.52 -20.49
N PRO A 263 10.32 -2.54 -21.35
CA PRO A 263 11.22 -1.46 -20.95
C PRO A 263 10.71 -0.58 -19.81
N ALA A 264 9.40 -0.49 -19.61
CA ALA A 264 8.84 0.31 -18.52
C ALA A 264 9.28 -0.14 -17.12
N TRP A 265 9.67 -1.40 -16.98
CA TRP A 265 10.19 -1.95 -15.72
C TRP A 265 11.67 -1.70 -15.51
N ASP A 266 12.39 -1.19 -16.53
CA ASP A 266 13.77 -0.76 -16.36
C ASP A 266 13.80 0.58 -15.58
N LEU A 267 14.67 0.69 -14.60
CA LEU A 267 14.85 1.88 -13.76
C LEU A 267 15.01 3.20 -14.53
N LYS A 268 15.55 3.14 -15.72
CA LYS A 268 15.72 4.32 -16.57
C LYS A 268 14.41 4.92 -17.05
N ASN A 269 13.31 4.18 -16.93
CA ASN A 269 11.98 4.53 -17.42
C ASN A 269 10.97 4.76 -16.30
N THR A 270 11.44 5.11 -15.10
CA THR A 270 10.59 5.45 -13.96
C THR A 270 9.62 6.58 -14.30
N PHE A 271 8.47 6.59 -13.62
CA PHE A 271 7.41 7.59 -13.82
C PHE A 271 6.82 7.58 -15.24
N GLY A 272 6.61 6.41 -15.80
CA GLY A 272 6.09 6.24 -17.14
C GLY A 272 4.65 6.72 -17.35
N THR A 273 4.14 6.53 -18.57
CA THR A 273 2.82 7.02 -18.99
C THR A 273 1.66 6.31 -18.29
N GLU A 274 1.86 5.12 -17.77
CA GLU A 274 0.84 4.31 -17.09
C GLU A 274 0.86 4.51 -15.56
N SER A 275 1.99 4.97 -15.00
CA SER A 275 2.16 5.13 -13.57
C SER A 275 1.36 6.32 -13.03
N LEU A 276 0.46 6.05 -12.10
CA LEU A 276 -0.33 7.06 -11.39
C LEU A 276 0.36 7.51 -10.10
N PHE A 277 1.04 6.58 -9.41
CA PHE A 277 1.84 6.89 -8.23
C PHE A 277 2.91 5.83 -8.00
N GLU A 278 4.13 6.29 -7.78
CA GLU A 278 5.29 5.49 -7.39
C GLU A 278 5.99 6.13 -6.19
N ILE A 279 6.43 5.34 -5.25
CA ILE A 279 7.37 5.81 -4.23
C ILE A 279 8.75 5.83 -4.87
N ALA A 280 9.32 7.03 -4.94
CA ALA A 280 10.61 7.24 -5.57
C ALA A 280 11.75 6.67 -4.72
N ASN A 281 12.70 6.02 -5.38
CA ASN A 281 13.99 5.66 -4.81
C ASN A 281 15.12 6.32 -5.63
N SER A 282 16.25 6.56 -5.00
CA SER A 282 17.44 7.11 -5.64
C SER A 282 18.68 6.36 -5.18
N THR A 283 19.85 6.73 -5.75
CA THR A 283 21.14 6.18 -5.33
C THR A 283 21.41 6.42 -3.84
N ASP A 284 21.02 7.57 -3.32
CA ASP A 284 21.31 7.98 -1.94
C ASP A 284 20.18 7.66 -0.97
N ASP A 285 18.97 7.40 -1.48
CA ASP A 285 17.78 7.09 -0.70
C ASP A 285 17.04 5.88 -1.29
N ASN A 286 17.27 4.69 -0.72
CA ASN A 286 16.72 3.43 -1.20
C ASN A 286 16.72 2.36 -0.11
N GLY A 287 16.04 1.23 -0.37
CA GLY A 287 15.91 0.11 0.57
C GLY A 287 17.19 -0.73 0.79
N GLY A 288 18.30 -0.44 0.11
CA GLY A 288 19.52 -1.21 0.17
C GLY A 288 19.27 -2.69 -0.16
N ARG A 289 19.93 -3.60 0.57
CA ARG A 289 19.75 -5.06 0.40
C ARG A 289 18.36 -5.58 0.80
N SER A 290 17.52 -4.72 1.36
CA SER A 290 16.13 -5.04 1.67
C SER A 290 15.15 -4.58 0.58
N SER A 291 15.64 -3.96 -0.51
CA SER A 291 14.81 -3.56 -1.66
C SER A 291 14.21 -4.76 -2.36
N LEU A 292 13.05 -4.57 -2.99
CA LEU A 292 12.40 -5.61 -3.82
C LEU A 292 13.35 -6.15 -4.88
N ALA A 293 14.10 -5.26 -5.54
CA ALA A 293 15.09 -5.64 -6.54
C ALA A 293 16.12 -6.63 -5.99
N TYR A 294 16.73 -6.34 -4.85
CA TYR A 294 17.76 -7.21 -4.29
C TYR A 294 17.20 -8.55 -3.78
N LEU A 295 15.99 -8.55 -3.24
CA LEU A 295 15.34 -9.76 -2.74
C LEU A 295 14.90 -10.70 -3.87
N MET A 296 14.43 -10.13 -4.99
CA MET A 296 13.93 -10.89 -6.14
C MET A 296 15.03 -11.23 -7.17
N HIS A 297 16.05 -10.39 -7.33
CA HIS A 297 17.02 -10.54 -8.41
C HIS A 297 17.87 -11.80 -8.27
N TRP A 298 18.17 -12.44 -9.43
CA TRP A 298 19.00 -13.66 -9.47
C TRP A 298 20.39 -13.49 -8.83
N ASN A 299 21.04 -12.34 -9.03
CA ASN A 299 22.32 -12.02 -8.42
C ASN A 299 22.20 -11.41 -7.01
N GLY A 300 21.00 -11.20 -6.50
CA GLY A 300 20.71 -10.76 -5.15
C GLY A 300 20.52 -11.90 -4.17
N TYR A 301 19.51 -11.79 -3.32
CA TYR A 301 19.21 -12.86 -2.35
C TYR A 301 18.44 -14.04 -2.93
N ARG A 302 17.85 -13.92 -4.10
CA ARG A 302 17.13 -15.02 -4.79
C ARG A 302 16.05 -15.68 -3.92
N GLU A 303 15.32 -14.89 -3.15
CA GLU A 303 14.37 -15.44 -2.18
C GLU A 303 12.99 -15.68 -2.75
N ILE A 304 12.63 -14.98 -3.84
CA ILE A 304 11.29 -14.93 -4.40
C ILE A 304 11.34 -15.22 -5.88
N PHE A 305 10.50 -16.12 -6.34
CA PHE A 305 10.35 -16.45 -7.76
C PHE A 305 8.93 -16.95 -8.08
N ALA A 306 8.57 -16.97 -9.36
CA ALA A 306 7.25 -17.41 -9.80
C ALA A 306 7.05 -18.92 -9.55
N THR A 307 5.82 -19.33 -9.28
CA THR A 307 5.47 -20.77 -9.18
C THR A 307 5.48 -21.41 -10.56
N GLN A 308 5.74 -22.73 -10.64
CA GLN A 308 5.70 -23.44 -11.91
C GLN A 308 4.33 -23.37 -12.56
N LYS A 309 3.24 -23.40 -11.77
CA LYS A 309 1.86 -23.24 -12.26
C LYS A 309 1.69 -21.93 -13.02
N PHE A 310 2.07 -20.82 -12.40
CA PHE A 310 1.99 -19.49 -13.04
C PHE A 310 2.82 -19.42 -14.31
N VAL A 311 4.03 -19.97 -14.29
CA VAL A 311 4.93 -20.00 -15.45
C VAL A 311 4.32 -20.79 -16.61
N ASP A 312 3.77 -21.98 -16.33
CA ASP A 312 3.15 -22.83 -17.35
C ASP A 312 1.91 -22.15 -17.95
N GLU A 313 1.11 -21.47 -17.13
CA GLU A 313 -0.06 -20.70 -17.58
C GLU A 313 0.36 -19.51 -18.46
N LEU A 314 1.38 -18.75 -18.09
CA LEU A 314 1.86 -17.62 -18.89
C LEU A 314 2.53 -18.07 -20.18
N LEU A 315 3.43 -19.06 -20.12
CA LEU A 315 4.16 -19.59 -21.28
C LEU A 315 3.28 -20.44 -22.22
N SER A 316 2.06 -20.76 -21.83
CA SER A 316 1.08 -21.39 -22.75
C SER A 316 0.73 -20.49 -23.94
N ASP A 317 0.95 -19.18 -23.81
CA ASP A 317 0.90 -18.21 -24.89
C ASP A 317 2.28 -17.53 -25.06
N PRO A 318 3.19 -18.10 -25.86
CA PRO A 318 4.55 -17.58 -26.01
C PRO A 318 4.61 -16.18 -26.66
N GLU A 319 3.53 -15.74 -27.31
CA GLU A 319 3.40 -14.40 -27.88
C GLU A 319 2.97 -13.35 -26.85
N ASP A 320 2.63 -13.74 -25.62
CA ASP A 320 2.36 -12.80 -24.54
C ASP A 320 3.66 -12.08 -24.16
N ILE A 321 3.69 -10.74 -24.32
CA ILE A 321 4.89 -9.93 -24.08
C ILE A 321 5.41 -10.08 -22.64
N ARG A 322 4.55 -10.42 -21.69
CA ARG A 322 4.89 -10.61 -20.28
C ARG A 322 5.79 -11.81 -20.03
N CYS A 323 5.86 -12.77 -20.98
CA CYS A 323 6.85 -13.85 -20.96
C CYS A 323 8.27 -13.31 -20.87
N LEU A 324 8.56 -12.15 -21.46
CA LEU A 324 9.87 -11.50 -21.41
C LEU A 324 10.25 -10.95 -20.02
N LEU A 325 9.27 -10.82 -19.13
CA LEU A 325 9.52 -10.46 -17.74
C LEU A 325 9.89 -11.65 -16.86
N LEU A 326 9.88 -12.87 -17.40
CA LEU A 326 10.36 -14.06 -16.71
C LEU A 326 11.78 -14.41 -17.18
N GLU A 327 12.64 -14.72 -16.23
CA GLU A 327 13.98 -15.20 -16.48
C GLU A 327 14.17 -16.60 -15.88
N LYS A 328 14.49 -17.57 -16.74
CA LYS A 328 14.77 -18.93 -16.29
C LYS A 328 16.19 -19.05 -15.78
N ASN A 329 16.34 -19.65 -14.61
CA ASN A 329 17.65 -19.98 -14.06
C ASN A 329 17.57 -21.31 -13.29
N VAL A 330 18.69 -21.80 -12.75
CA VAL A 330 18.74 -23.04 -11.98
C VAL A 330 18.99 -22.73 -10.50
N TYR A 331 18.09 -23.17 -9.63
CA TYR A 331 18.22 -23.07 -8.19
C TYR A 331 18.10 -24.46 -7.54
N ASN A 332 19.10 -24.87 -6.76
CA ASN A 332 19.14 -26.20 -6.11
C ASN A 332 18.83 -27.35 -7.07
N LYS A 333 19.38 -27.33 -8.28
CA LYS A 333 19.21 -28.30 -9.38
C LYS A 333 17.82 -28.32 -10.02
N ASN A 334 16.95 -27.40 -9.67
CA ASN A 334 15.63 -27.24 -10.25
C ASN A 334 15.57 -25.97 -11.08
N ASP A 335 14.72 -25.96 -12.10
CA ASP A 335 14.38 -24.74 -12.83
C ASP A 335 13.65 -23.77 -11.89
N ALA A 336 14.06 -22.52 -11.91
CA ALA A 336 13.43 -21.43 -11.18
C ALA A 336 13.23 -20.23 -12.12
N TRP A 337 12.10 -19.56 -11.97
CA TRP A 337 11.71 -18.49 -12.86
C TRP A 337 11.60 -17.18 -12.06
N TRP A 338 12.50 -16.23 -12.40
CA TRP A 338 12.63 -14.95 -11.72
C TRP A 338 11.83 -13.90 -12.44
N LEU A 339 11.23 -13.00 -11.66
CA LEU A 339 10.47 -11.87 -12.19
C LEU A 339 11.36 -10.67 -12.38
N LYS A 340 11.42 -10.12 -13.62
CA LYS A 340 12.23 -8.95 -13.97
C LYS A 340 11.52 -7.59 -13.82
N LYS A 341 10.39 -7.54 -13.16
CA LYS A 341 9.72 -6.24 -12.87
C LYS A 341 10.52 -5.33 -11.95
N TRP A 342 11.46 -5.90 -11.19
CA TRP A 342 12.31 -5.16 -10.27
C TRP A 342 13.80 -5.43 -10.59
N PRO A 343 14.28 -5.02 -11.77
CA PRO A 343 15.62 -5.45 -12.25
C PRO A 343 16.76 -4.73 -11.57
N GLY A 344 16.52 -3.60 -10.91
CA GLY A 344 17.61 -2.72 -10.52
C GLY A 344 18.21 -1.95 -11.69
N THR A 345 19.27 -1.19 -11.46
CA THR A 345 19.96 -0.37 -12.49
C THR A 345 20.88 -1.17 -13.38
N ASP A 346 21.29 -2.36 -12.98
CA ASP A 346 22.26 -3.20 -13.69
C ASP A 346 21.81 -4.66 -13.66
N ALA A 347 21.62 -5.25 -14.84
CA ALA A 347 21.26 -6.66 -14.96
C ALA A 347 22.31 -7.63 -14.39
N THR A 348 23.55 -7.19 -14.20
CA THR A 348 24.66 -7.99 -13.67
C THR A 348 24.89 -7.79 -12.18
N THR A 349 24.55 -6.61 -11.66
CA THR A 349 24.69 -6.24 -10.24
C THR A 349 23.37 -5.70 -9.76
N PRO A 350 22.66 -6.40 -8.83
CA PRO A 350 21.39 -5.92 -8.33
C PRO A 350 21.55 -4.53 -7.71
N SER A 351 20.83 -3.57 -8.22
CA SER A 351 20.76 -2.25 -7.62
C SER A 351 19.57 -2.17 -6.67
N PHE A 352 19.49 -1.07 -5.94
CA PHE A 352 18.49 -0.88 -4.89
C PHE A 352 17.45 0.18 -5.26
N GLU A 353 17.55 0.76 -6.45
CA GLU A 353 16.94 2.04 -6.81
C GLU A 353 15.58 1.92 -7.51
N ASN A 354 14.99 0.73 -7.62
CA ASN A 354 13.66 0.61 -8.22
C ASN A 354 12.63 1.41 -7.40
N ASN A 355 11.89 2.28 -8.10
CA ASN A 355 10.69 2.87 -7.51
C ASN A 355 9.68 1.77 -7.17
N TYR A 356 8.88 2.00 -6.13
CA TYR A 356 7.80 1.09 -5.80
C TYR A 356 6.51 1.57 -6.46
N VAL A 357 6.05 0.86 -7.49
CA VAL A 357 4.80 1.18 -8.21
C VAL A 357 3.61 0.79 -7.32
N ILE A 358 2.82 1.78 -6.90
CA ILE A 358 1.68 1.59 -6.00
C ILE A 358 0.35 1.59 -6.74
N PHE A 359 0.21 2.54 -7.71
CA PHE A 359 -0.97 2.63 -8.57
C PHE A 359 -0.54 2.84 -10.01
N ARG A 360 -1.08 2.02 -10.89
CA ARG A 360 -0.92 2.16 -12.33
C ARG A 360 -2.23 1.91 -13.08
N LEU A 361 -2.32 2.47 -14.27
CA LEU A 361 -3.58 2.50 -15.03
C LEU A 361 -4.09 1.10 -15.40
N SER A 362 -3.21 0.12 -15.65
CA SER A 362 -3.63 -1.28 -15.90
C SER A 362 -4.46 -1.86 -14.78
N GLU A 363 -4.15 -1.55 -13.52
CA GLU A 363 -5.00 -1.98 -12.41
C GLU A 363 -6.38 -1.35 -12.47
N VAL A 364 -6.46 -0.05 -12.81
CA VAL A 364 -7.75 0.65 -12.94
C VAL A 364 -8.60 0.03 -14.05
N TYR A 365 -7.98 -0.33 -15.18
CA TYR A 365 -8.66 -1.09 -16.25
C TYR A 365 -9.19 -2.43 -15.75
N LEU A 366 -8.39 -3.16 -14.99
CA LEU A 366 -8.78 -4.46 -14.44
C LEU A 366 -9.82 -4.32 -13.31
N ASN A 367 -9.81 -3.22 -12.55
CA ASN A 367 -10.86 -2.91 -11.58
C ASN A 367 -12.20 -2.66 -12.30
N ALA A 368 -12.19 -1.89 -13.40
CA ALA A 368 -13.38 -1.67 -14.23
C ALA A 368 -13.87 -2.97 -14.87
N ALA A 369 -12.96 -3.82 -15.37
CA ALA A 369 -13.30 -5.10 -15.92
C ALA A 369 -13.93 -6.03 -14.88
N GLU A 370 -13.36 -6.12 -13.69
CA GLU A 370 -13.92 -6.96 -12.63
C GLU A 370 -15.29 -6.47 -12.15
N ALA A 371 -15.41 -5.19 -11.89
CA ALA A 371 -16.69 -4.60 -11.52
C ALA A 371 -17.74 -4.78 -12.63
N GLY A 372 -17.35 -4.58 -13.88
CA GLY A 372 -18.24 -4.73 -15.05
C GLY A 372 -18.83 -6.13 -15.18
N VAL A 373 -18.01 -7.19 -15.00
CA VAL A 373 -18.52 -8.57 -15.08
C VAL A 373 -19.46 -8.90 -13.92
N LYS A 374 -19.24 -8.33 -12.73
CA LYS A 374 -20.09 -8.53 -11.56
C LYS A 374 -21.45 -7.82 -11.69
N ILE A 375 -21.49 -6.64 -12.31
CA ILE A 375 -22.71 -5.86 -12.53
C ILE A 375 -23.56 -6.47 -13.67
N GLY A 376 -22.91 -6.85 -14.76
CA GLY A 376 -23.59 -7.32 -15.97
C GLY A 376 -24.07 -6.19 -16.88
N GLY A 377 -24.90 -6.53 -17.88
CA GLY A 377 -25.53 -5.56 -18.77
C GLY A 377 -24.55 -4.66 -19.53
N ALA A 378 -24.84 -3.36 -19.61
CA ALA A 378 -23.99 -2.37 -20.30
C ALA A 378 -22.59 -2.24 -19.67
N SER A 379 -22.50 -2.38 -18.35
CA SER A 379 -21.22 -2.35 -17.64
C SER A 379 -20.34 -3.53 -18.01
N ALA A 380 -20.91 -4.71 -18.24
CA ALA A 380 -20.16 -5.86 -18.72
C ALA A 380 -19.62 -5.65 -20.13
N VAL A 381 -20.38 -5.04 -21.04
CA VAL A 381 -19.92 -4.75 -22.40
C VAL A 381 -18.70 -3.82 -22.37
N LYS A 382 -18.76 -2.74 -21.58
CA LYS A 382 -17.66 -1.79 -21.44
C LYS A 382 -16.48 -2.39 -20.66
N GLY A 383 -16.76 -3.19 -19.61
CA GLY A 383 -15.76 -3.90 -18.83
C GLY A 383 -14.97 -4.91 -19.66
N LEU A 384 -15.61 -5.61 -20.60
CA LEU A 384 -14.95 -6.49 -21.56
C LEU A 384 -13.96 -5.72 -22.45
N ASN A 385 -14.32 -4.50 -22.90
CA ASN A 385 -13.40 -3.67 -23.67
C ASN A 385 -12.16 -3.29 -22.84
N TYR A 386 -12.33 -2.98 -21.56
CA TYR A 386 -11.22 -2.70 -20.65
C TYR A 386 -10.33 -3.93 -20.45
N LEU A 387 -10.93 -5.12 -20.28
CA LEU A 387 -10.16 -6.37 -20.20
C LEU A 387 -9.36 -6.60 -21.47
N ASN A 388 -10.01 -6.46 -22.64
CA ASN A 388 -9.38 -6.66 -23.94
C ASN A 388 -8.27 -5.65 -24.25
N ALA A 389 -8.32 -4.44 -23.71
CA ALA A 389 -7.22 -3.49 -23.83
C ALA A 389 -5.92 -4.04 -23.19
N ILE A 390 -6.02 -4.73 -22.06
CA ILE A 390 -4.87 -5.37 -21.39
C ILE A 390 -4.44 -6.64 -22.15
N VAL A 391 -5.39 -7.50 -22.52
CA VAL A 391 -5.14 -8.77 -23.23
C VAL A 391 -4.47 -8.51 -24.58
N GLN A 392 -5.00 -7.58 -25.39
CA GLN A 392 -4.47 -7.27 -26.72
C GLN A 392 -3.14 -6.50 -26.66
N ARG A 393 -2.90 -5.71 -25.61
CA ARG A 393 -1.55 -5.18 -25.39
C ARG A 393 -0.55 -6.31 -25.16
N ALA A 394 -0.93 -7.32 -24.37
CA ALA A 394 -0.09 -8.46 -24.06
C ALA A 394 0.14 -9.36 -25.31
N ASN A 395 -0.94 -9.68 -26.03
CA ASN A 395 -0.87 -10.40 -27.30
C ASN A 395 -1.97 -9.88 -28.26
N PRO A 396 -1.61 -9.11 -29.32
CA PRO A 396 -2.58 -8.52 -30.25
C PRO A 396 -3.47 -9.52 -30.99
N ALA A 397 -3.06 -10.79 -31.05
CA ALA A 397 -3.84 -11.86 -31.69
C ALA A 397 -4.90 -12.48 -30.77
N LYS A 398 -4.95 -12.05 -29.49
CA LYS A 398 -5.88 -12.57 -28.49
C LYS A 398 -6.99 -11.57 -28.21
N GLU A 399 -8.18 -12.11 -27.99
CA GLU A 399 -9.35 -11.38 -27.57
C GLU A 399 -10.21 -12.28 -26.68
N VAL A 400 -10.73 -11.73 -25.60
CA VAL A 400 -11.72 -12.41 -24.76
C VAL A 400 -13.09 -12.12 -25.34
N THR A 401 -13.85 -13.16 -25.62
CA THR A 401 -15.24 -13.03 -26.11
C THR A 401 -16.20 -12.77 -24.95
N ALA A 402 -17.41 -12.31 -25.26
CA ALA A 402 -18.44 -12.11 -24.23
C ALA A 402 -18.81 -13.40 -23.47
N ALA A 403 -18.66 -14.58 -24.10
CA ALA A 403 -18.91 -15.87 -23.46
C ALA A 403 -17.78 -16.28 -22.48
N GLU A 404 -16.56 -15.86 -22.75
CA GLU A 404 -15.37 -16.12 -21.92
C GLU A 404 -15.19 -15.07 -20.82
N TYR A 405 -15.89 -13.94 -20.91
CA TYR A 405 -15.77 -12.84 -19.94
C TYR A 405 -16.47 -13.22 -18.64
N THR A 406 -15.72 -13.85 -17.77
CA THR A 406 -16.11 -14.29 -16.43
C THR A 406 -15.21 -13.67 -15.37
N LEU A 407 -15.65 -13.68 -14.11
CA LEU A 407 -14.81 -13.24 -13.00
C LEU A 407 -13.47 -14.01 -12.95
N ASP A 408 -13.50 -15.31 -13.16
CA ASP A 408 -12.28 -16.13 -13.14
C ASP A 408 -11.32 -15.71 -14.26
N ARG A 409 -11.82 -15.43 -15.47
CA ARG A 409 -11.00 -14.94 -16.57
C ARG A 409 -10.36 -13.57 -16.26
N VAL A 410 -11.09 -12.67 -15.57
CA VAL A 410 -10.53 -11.39 -15.13
C VAL A 410 -9.45 -11.61 -14.07
N LEU A 411 -9.67 -12.52 -13.11
CA LEU A 411 -8.69 -12.82 -12.06
C LEU A 411 -7.43 -13.49 -12.63
N GLU A 412 -7.53 -14.28 -13.69
CA GLU A 412 -6.39 -14.80 -14.46
C GLU A 412 -5.59 -13.66 -15.10
N GLU A 413 -6.27 -12.71 -15.72
CA GLU A 413 -5.58 -11.57 -16.34
C GLU A 413 -4.93 -10.67 -15.29
N ARG A 414 -5.60 -10.45 -14.14
CA ARG A 414 -5.00 -9.74 -12.98
C ARG A 414 -3.74 -10.44 -12.49
N SER A 415 -3.75 -11.77 -12.39
CA SER A 415 -2.58 -12.57 -12.01
C SER A 415 -1.39 -12.31 -12.95
N LYS A 416 -1.59 -12.44 -14.26
CA LYS A 416 -0.54 -12.22 -15.27
C LYS A 416 -0.04 -10.78 -15.29
N GLU A 417 -0.95 -9.82 -15.14
CA GLU A 417 -0.63 -8.40 -15.24
C GLU A 417 0.03 -7.85 -13.98
N LEU A 418 -0.47 -8.23 -12.80
CA LEU A 418 -0.10 -7.63 -11.52
C LEU A 418 0.84 -8.50 -10.65
N ILE A 419 1.38 -9.59 -11.21
CA ILE A 419 2.36 -10.41 -10.48
C ILE A 419 3.53 -9.56 -9.96
N GLY A 420 3.90 -9.75 -8.71
CA GLY A 420 4.98 -9.01 -8.05
C GLY A 420 4.57 -7.63 -7.54
N GLU A 421 3.30 -7.24 -7.62
CA GLU A 421 2.78 -5.93 -7.20
C GLU A 421 1.88 -6.01 -5.95
N GLY A 422 1.82 -7.15 -5.28
CA GLY A 422 1.15 -7.30 -3.98
C GLY A 422 -0.37 -7.51 -4.05
N HIS A 423 -0.90 -8.08 -5.14
CA HIS A 423 -2.35 -8.16 -5.37
C HIS A 423 -2.95 -9.55 -5.17
N ARG A 424 -2.29 -10.60 -5.62
CA ARG A 424 -2.89 -11.93 -5.83
C ARG A 424 -3.64 -12.50 -4.63
N PHE A 425 -3.06 -12.47 -3.44
CA PHE A 425 -3.67 -12.95 -2.21
C PHE A 425 -5.01 -12.27 -1.92
N PHE A 426 -5.01 -10.95 -1.98
CA PHE A 426 -6.21 -10.16 -1.71
C PHE A 426 -7.27 -10.36 -2.78
N ASP A 427 -6.89 -10.44 -4.06
CA ASP A 427 -7.82 -10.67 -5.18
C ASP A 427 -8.56 -12.00 -5.03
N MET A 428 -7.87 -13.04 -4.62
CA MET A 428 -8.47 -14.35 -4.39
C MET A 428 -9.43 -14.32 -3.20
N LEU A 429 -8.97 -13.84 -2.05
CA LEU A 429 -9.77 -13.88 -0.83
C LEU A 429 -11.01 -12.97 -0.88
N ARG A 430 -10.89 -11.72 -1.37
CA ARG A 430 -12.05 -10.82 -1.47
C ARG A 430 -13.13 -11.30 -2.44
N ASN A 431 -12.77 -12.22 -3.35
CA ASN A 431 -13.70 -12.87 -4.27
C ASN A 431 -14.14 -14.26 -3.80
N GLY A 432 -13.84 -14.66 -2.56
CA GLY A 432 -14.23 -15.96 -2.01
C GLY A 432 -13.60 -17.16 -2.70
N LYS A 433 -12.44 -16.94 -3.34
CA LYS A 433 -11.73 -17.99 -4.07
C LYS A 433 -10.73 -18.67 -3.16
N THR A 434 -10.62 -19.99 -3.29
CA THR A 434 -9.58 -20.78 -2.63
C THR A 434 -8.26 -20.59 -3.37
N ILE A 435 -7.20 -20.26 -2.63
CA ILE A 435 -5.82 -20.24 -3.12
C ILE A 435 -5.31 -21.67 -3.07
N VAL A 436 -4.88 -22.20 -4.23
CA VAL A 436 -4.41 -23.58 -4.37
C VAL A 436 -2.93 -23.59 -4.74
N ARG A 437 -2.11 -24.10 -3.84
CA ARG A 437 -0.64 -24.11 -3.89
C ARG A 437 -0.08 -25.52 -4.06
N LYS A 438 -0.75 -26.34 -4.86
CA LYS A 438 -0.37 -27.73 -5.17
C LYS A 438 0.52 -27.80 -6.40
N GLY A 439 1.50 -28.69 -6.35
CA GLY A 439 2.42 -28.93 -7.46
C GLY A 439 3.56 -27.92 -7.53
N GLY A 440 4.53 -28.16 -8.43
CA GLY A 440 5.73 -27.33 -8.56
C GLY A 440 6.72 -27.49 -7.42
N TYR A 441 7.59 -26.49 -7.24
CA TYR A 441 8.71 -26.53 -6.29
C TYR A 441 8.39 -25.82 -4.97
N HIS A 442 7.19 -25.99 -4.45
CA HIS A 442 6.88 -25.45 -3.15
C HIS A 442 7.74 -26.06 -2.03
N LEU A 443 8.04 -25.27 -1.01
CA LEU A 443 8.73 -25.78 0.16
C LEU A 443 7.89 -26.87 0.86
N PRO A 444 8.51 -27.93 1.38
CA PRO A 444 7.79 -28.94 2.14
C PRO A 444 7.05 -28.34 3.34
N GLY A 445 5.83 -28.84 3.60
CA GLY A 445 5.04 -28.45 4.77
C GLY A 445 4.31 -27.11 4.66
N ILE A 446 4.18 -26.56 3.44
CA ILE A 446 3.32 -25.39 3.23
C ILE A 446 1.84 -25.76 3.39
N VAL A 447 1.03 -24.73 3.67
CA VAL A 447 -0.42 -24.85 3.55
C VAL A 447 -0.76 -24.88 2.07
N GLU A 448 -1.42 -25.94 1.62
CA GLU A 448 -1.70 -26.16 0.19
C GLU A 448 -2.99 -25.50 -0.28
N GLU A 449 -3.99 -25.40 0.59
CA GLU A 449 -5.28 -24.76 0.29
C GLU A 449 -5.60 -23.73 1.35
N ILE A 450 -5.91 -22.52 0.94
CA ILE A 450 -6.22 -21.38 1.80
C ILE A 450 -7.53 -20.77 1.33
N ASP A 451 -8.49 -20.71 2.23
CA ASP A 451 -9.78 -20.04 2.06
C ASP A 451 -10.07 -19.09 3.24
N TRP A 452 -11.30 -18.59 3.31
CA TRP A 452 -11.72 -17.69 4.38
C TRP A 452 -11.73 -18.31 5.78
N ASP A 453 -11.77 -19.63 5.89
CA ASP A 453 -11.87 -20.34 7.17
C ASP A 453 -10.48 -20.64 7.74
N TYR A 454 -9.43 -20.47 6.94
CA TYR A 454 -8.07 -20.54 7.45
C TYR A 454 -7.72 -19.27 8.22
N TYR A 455 -7.65 -19.38 9.56
CA TYR A 455 -7.50 -18.22 10.45
C TYR A 455 -6.28 -17.34 10.14
N LYS A 456 -5.21 -17.88 9.53
CA LYS A 456 -4.01 -17.11 9.16
C LYS A 456 -4.16 -16.32 7.85
N CYS A 457 -5.37 -16.23 7.30
CA CYS A 457 -5.66 -15.26 6.24
C CYS A 457 -5.47 -13.83 6.72
N VAL A 458 -5.72 -13.56 8.01
CA VAL A 458 -5.47 -12.28 8.66
C VAL A 458 -4.29 -12.36 9.60
N LEU A 459 -3.67 -11.22 9.89
CA LEU A 459 -2.59 -11.14 10.86
C LEU A 459 -3.14 -11.10 12.30
N PRO A 460 -2.37 -11.61 13.27
CA PRO A 460 -2.65 -11.37 14.67
C PRO A 460 -2.36 -9.92 15.05
N ILE A 461 -3.12 -9.38 15.99
CA ILE A 461 -2.76 -8.11 16.65
C ILE A 461 -1.43 -8.32 17.39
N PRO A 462 -0.44 -7.43 17.23
CA PRO A 462 0.84 -7.55 17.92
C PRO A 462 0.72 -7.58 19.44
N THR A 463 1.50 -8.41 20.10
CA THR A 463 1.46 -8.61 21.56
C THR A 463 1.59 -7.32 22.34
N ASP A 464 2.45 -6.40 21.89
CA ASP A 464 2.72 -5.13 22.57
C ASP A 464 1.45 -4.26 22.71
N GLN A 465 0.47 -4.41 21.80
CA GLN A 465 -0.78 -3.65 21.88
C GLN A 465 -1.60 -4.00 23.10
N PHE A 466 -1.56 -5.23 23.58
CA PHE A 466 -2.31 -5.66 24.76
C PHE A 466 -1.73 -5.12 26.08
N THR A 467 -0.50 -4.56 26.05
CA THR A 467 0.05 -3.81 27.18
C THR A 467 -0.66 -2.47 27.37
N PHE A 468 -1.00 -1.80 26.27
CA PHE A 468 -1.66 -0.50 26.27
C PHE A 468 -3.19 -0.60 26.19
N SER A 469 -3.70 -1.66 25.57
CA SER A 469 -5.12 -1.93 25.36
C SER A 469 -5.45 -3.39 25.72
N PRO A 470 -5.49 -3.76 27.01
CA PRO A 470 -5.69 -5.15 27.45
C PRO A 470 -7.02 -5.76 26.97
N ASP A 471 -8.04 -4.93 26.81
CA ASP A 471 -9.39 -5.32 26.40
C ASP A 471 -9.53 -5.45 24.87
N MET A 472 -8.52 -5.04 24.08
CA MET A 472 -8.56 -5.17 22.63
C MET A 472 -8.72 -6.63 22.22
N GLU A 473 -9.64 -6.89 21.27
CA GLU A 473 -9.91 -8.25 20.79
C GLU A 473 -8.81 -8.74 19.82
N GLN A 474 -8.35 -9.98 20.08
CA GLN A 474 -7.43 -10.67 19.16
C GLN A 474 -8.22 -11.35 18.02
N ASN A 475 -7.60 -11.52 16.86
CA ASN A 475 -8.18 -12.28 15.76
C ASN A 475 -8.37 -13.76 16.14
N PRO A 476 -9.47 -14.39 15.70
CA PRO A 476 -9.75 -15.80 15.97
C PRO A 476 -8.57 -16.71 15.60
N GLY A 477 -8.30 -17.72 16.43
CA GLY A 477 -7.20 -18.67 16.22
C GLY A 477 -5.84 -18.21 16.73
N TYR A 478 -5.70 -16.95 17.18
CA TYR A 478 -4.49 -16.41 17.80
C TYR A 478 -4.68 -16.15 19.30
N THR A 479 -3.57 -16.11 20.02
CA THR A 479 -3.55 -15.75 21.45
C THR A 479 -3.04 -14.31 21.60
N LYS A 480 -3.37 -13.67 22.72
CA LYS A 480 -2.85 -12.34 23.09
C LYS A 480 -1.36 -12.37 23.50
N ASN A 481 -0.84 -13.56 23.85
CA ASN A 481 0.53 -13.80 24.34
C ASN A 481 1.40 -14.43 23.27
#